data_cc18dac44229192d8214b5c23d171949
#
_entry.id   cc18dac44229192d8214b5c23d171949
#
_cell.length_a   1.000
_cell.length_b   1.000
_cell.length_c   1.000
_cell.angle_alpha   90.00
_cell.angle_beta   90.00
_cell.angle_gamma   90.00
#
_symmetry.space_group_name_H-M   'P 1'
#
loop_
_entity.id
_entity.type
_entity.pdbx_description
1 polymer ?
#
loop_
_entity_poly.entity_id
_entity_poly.type
_entity_poly.pdbx_seq_one_letter_code
_entity_poly.pdbx_strand_id
1 'polypeptide(L)'
;KFKNFYKKNIIKVSDFFSYQAVKKHLKKKAKLITSIAMFYDLEDPISFVEDIYECLDDNGIWHLEQSYMPSMIKNTSYDTICHEHLEYYSLKTIKFIFDYVGFKIIDLEFNDINGGSFSITVAKKKSKFKEYSKIVNWLLEREKILDYNSPLTHLNFFKNVKKHKKLLRDLIFNLKDMKKKVIGYGASTKGNVILQYCNINKKDLNFIADVNKYKKNKYTPGSLIKITDEKAIKKYNPDYM
;
A
#
# COMPACT_ATOMS: atom_id res chain seq x y z
N LYS A 1 -16.39 -8.11 13.14
CA LYS A 1 -16.87 -8.19 11.75
C LYS A 1 -16.39 -9.49 11.08
N PHE A 2 -15.14 -9.94 11.29
CA PHE A 2 -14.54 -11.09 10.61
C PHE A 2 -14.50 -12.40 11.42
N LYS A 3 -15.20 -12.48 12.54
CA LYS A 3 -15.14 -13.61 13.48
C LYS A 3 -15.43 -14.98 12.82
N ASN A 4 -16.31 -15.02 11.85
CA ASN A 4 -16.72 -16.24 11.17
C ASN A 4 -15.71 -16.80 10.14
N PHE A 5 -14.64 -16.04 9.82
CA PHE A 5 -13.60 -16.45 8.88
C PHE A 5 -12.41 -17.15 9.56
N TYR A 6 -12.34 -17.11 10.91
CA TYR A 6 -11.24 -17.72 11.64
C TYR A 6 -11.50 -19.21 11.88
N LYS A 7 -10.53 -20.04 11.50
CA LYS A 7 -10.54 -21.48 11.81
C LYS A 7 -10.29 -21.72 13.30
N LYS A 8 -10.70 -22.91 13.82
CA LYS A 8 -10.58 -23.26 15.25
C LYS A 8 -9.15 -23.21 15.82
N ASN A 9 -8.13 -23.34 14.97
CA ASN A 9 -6.71 -23.30 15.36
C ASN A 9 -6.09 -21.90 15.30
N ILE A 10 -6.89 -20.85 15.06
CA ILE A 10 -6.42 -19.46 15.02
C ILE A 10 -6.91 -18.75 16.27
N ILE A 11 -5.97 -18.18 17.01
CA ILE A 11 -6.25 -17.31 18.15
C ILE A 11 -6.43 -15.88 17.60
N LYS A 12 -7.62 -15.35 17.79
CA LYS A 12 -7.91 -13.94 17.44
C LYS A 12 -7.66 -13.06 18.64
N VAL A 13 -6.75 -12.13 18.53
CA VAL A 13 -6.55 -11.03 19.48
C VAL A 13 -7.27 -9.79 18.93
N SER A 14 -8.22 -9.23 19.68
CA SER A 14 -9.01 -8.06 19.28
C SER A 14 -8.43 -6.80 19.92
N ASP A 15 -7.13 -6.57 19.68
CA ASP A 15 -6.39 -5.44 20.22
C ASP A 15 -5.36 -5.01 19.17
N PHE A 16 -4.77 -3.82 19.33
CA PHE A 16 -3.59 -3.43 18.56
C PHE A 16 -2.44 -4.39 18.87
N PHE A 17 -1.62 -4.63 17.84
CA PHE A 17 -0.44 -5.48 18.03
C PHE A 17 0.51 -4.83 19.01
N SER A 18 0.90 -5.57 20.03
CA SER A 18 1.95 -5.23 20.98
C SER A 18 2.52 -6.49 21.62
N TYR A 19 3.76 -6.42 22.10
CA TYR A 19 4.35 -7.53 22.85
C TYR A 19 3.48 -7.94 24.05
N GLN A 20 2.91 -6.96 24.76
CA GLN A 20 2.04 -7.22 25.91
C GLN A 20 0.76 -7.95 25.54
N ALA A 21 0.14 -7.59 24.42
CA ALA A 21 -1.05 -8.27 23.91
C ALA A 21 -0.75 -9.70 23.47
N VAL A 22 0.36 -9.90 22.74
CA VAL A 22 0.78 -11.22 22.25
C VAL A 22 1.18 -12.15 23.41
N LYS A 23 1.93 -11.66 24.41
CA LYS A 23 2.40 -12.43 25.58
C LYS A 23 1.26 -13.07 26.39
N LYS A 24 0.09 -12.43 26.42
CA LYS A 24 -1.09 -12.99 27.13
C LYS A 24 -1.59 -14.29 26.46
N HIS A 25 -1.33 -14.48 25.18
CA HIS A 25 -1.88 -15.58 24.38
C HIS A 25 -0.82 -16.62 23.96
N LEU A 26 0.44 -16.22 23.85
CA LEU A 26 1.52 -17.10 23.40
C LEU A 26 2.52 -17.36 24.53
N LYS A 27 2.70 -18.65 24.89
CA LYS A 27 3.70 -19.09 25.88
C LYS A 27 5.15 -19.11 25.35
N LYS A 28 5.32 -19.08 24.04
CA LYS A 28 6.63 -19.14 23.36
C LYS A 28 6.75 -18.01 22.35
N LYS A 29 7.98 -17.57 22.11
CA LYS A 29 8.28 -16.60 21.05
C LYS A 29 7.93 -17.18 19.67
N ALA A 30 7.51 -16.31 18.76
CA ALA A 30 7.11 -16.68 17.42
C ALA A 30 8.33 -17.02 16.55
N LYS A 31 8.25 -18.08 15.75
CA LYS A 31 9.28 -18.41 14.75
C LYS A 31 9.08 -17.66 13.45
N LEU A 32 7.86 -17.28 13.16
CA LEU A 32 7.48 -16.49 11.99
C LEU A 32 6.47 -15.43 12.42
N ILE A 33 6.73 -14.19 12.03
CA ILE A 33 5.78 -13.08 12.10
C ILE A 33 5.62 -12.53 10.68
N THR A 34 4.42 -12.14 10.30
CA THR A 34 4.14 -11.52 9.00
C THR A 34 3.37 -10.22 9.16
N SER A 35 3.71 -9.20 8.37
CA SER A 35 3.03 -7.90 8.30
C SER A 35 2.90 -7.51 6.84
N ILE A 36 1.68 -7.58 6.28
CA ILE A 36 1.45 -7.36 4.86
C ILE A 36 0.54 -6.15 4.68
N ALA A 37 1.03 -5.14 3.95
CA ALA A 37 0.31 -3.93 3.58
C ALA A 37 -0.32 -3.20 4.79
N MET A 38 0.48 -2.98 5.86
CA MET A 38 0.01 -2.29 7.06
C MET A 38 1.08 -1.42 7.76
N PHE A 39 2.38 -1.65 7.47
CA PHE A 39 3.46 -0.98 8.19
C PHE A 39 3.48 0.53 7.95
N TYR A 40 3.04 0.98 6.78
CA TYR A 40 2.92 2.39 6.42
C TYR A 40 1.72 3.12 7.08
N ASP A 41 0.86 2.40 7.82
CA ASP A 41 -0.28 2.95 8.55
C ASP A 41 0.05 3.23 10.03
N LEU A 42 1.27 2.94 10.47
CA LEU A 42 1.67 3.03 11.87
C LEU A 42 2.04 4.47 12.25
N GLU A 43 1.51 4.94 13.37
CA GLU A 43 1.89 6.22 13.97
C GLU A 43 3.28 6.15 14.64
N ASP A 44 3.64 4.99 15.20
CA ASP A 44 4.95 4.74 15.82
C ASP A 44 5.55 3.43 15.28
N PRO A 45 6.23 3.48 14.13
CA PRO A 45 6.83 2.29 13.51
C PRO A 45 8.01 1.73 14.32
N ILE A 46 8.74 2.55 15.08
CA ILE A 46 9.88 2.09 15.89
C ILE A 46 9.38 1.21 17.03
N SER A 47 8.41 1.67 17.81
CA SER A 47 7.82 0.89 18.90
C SER A 47 7.19 -0.41 18.39
N PHE A 48 6.54 -0.39 17.22
CA PHE A 48 6.04 -1.61 16.61
C PHE A 48 7.15 -2.61 16.26
N VAL A 49 8.29 -2.16 15.74
CA VAL A 49 9.44 -3.02 15.42
C VAL A 49 10.10 -3.57 16.69
N GLU A 50 10.16 -2.80 17.77
CA GLU A 50 10.61 -3.25 19.08
C GLU A 50 9.69 -4.35 19.63
N ASP A 51 8.38 -4.20 19.53
CA ASP A 51 7.41 -5.23 19.93
C ASP A 51 7.58 -6.52 19.10
N ILE A 52 7.80 -6.40 17.78
CA ILE A 52 8.14 -7.54 16.93
C ILE A 52 9.42 -8.23 17.42
N TYR A 53 10.46 -7.46 17.75
CA TYR A 53 11.73 -7.99 18.24
C TYR A 53 11.53 -8.82 19.53
N GLU A 54 10.73 -8.32 20.46
CA GLU A 54 10.41 -9.02 21.70
C GLU A 54 9.56 -10.28 21.47
N CYS A 55 8.61 -10.24 20.54
CA CYS A 55 7.78 -11.38 20.20
C CYS A 55 8.53 -12.49 19.44
N LEU A 56 9.59 -12.14 18.70
CA LEU A 56 10.27 -13.06 17.80
C LEU A 56 11.30 -13.93 18.52
N ASP A 57 11.34 -15.24 18.18
CA ASP A 57 12.40 -16.17 18.61
C ASP A 57 13.77 -15.67 18.11
N ASP A 58 14.86 -16.07 18.80
CA ASP A 58 16.21 -15.65 18.43
C ASP A 58 16.63 -16.14 17.03
N ASN A 59 16.06 -17.27 16.59
CA ASN A 59 16.18 -17.78 15.23
C ASN A 59 14.85 -17.72 14.46
N GLY A 60 13.94 -16.82 14.84
CA GLY A 60 12.73 -16.51 14.12
C GLY A 60 12.98 -15.50 12.99
N ILE A 61 12.02 -15.38 12.10
CA ILE A 61 12.03 -14.41 10.99
C ILE A 61 10.75 -13.57 11.01
N TRP A 62 10.88 -12.33 10.63
CA TRP A 62 9.76 -11.44 10.35
C TRP A 62 9.75 -11.10 8.87
N HIS A 63 8.65 -11.38 8.21
CA HIS A 63 8.43 -11.07 6.80
C HIS A 63 7.40 -9.95 6.68
N LEU A 64 7.76 -8.88 5.99
CA LEU A 64 6.85 -7.77 5.74
C LEU A 64 6.83 -7.40 4.26
N GLU A 65 5.67 -6.99 3.77
CA GLU A 65 5.48 -6.47 2.43
C GLU A 65 4.72 -5.16 2.49
N GLN A 66 5.17 -4.18 1.72
CA GLN A 66 4.54 -2.87 1.62
C GLN A 66 4.96 -2.11 0.36
N SER A 67 4.27 -1.00 0.09
CA SER A 67 4.61 -0.10 -1.01
C SER A 67 6.03 0.44 -0.88
N TYR A 68 6.75 0.47 -2.00
CA TYR A 68 8.11 0.99 -2.10
C TYR A 68 8.11 2.40 -2.67
N MET A 69 8.45 3.40 -1.86
CA MET A 69 8.37 4.82 -2.23
C MET A 69 9.10 5.17 -3.53
N PRO A 70 10.32 4.65 -3.82
CA PRO A 70 10.97 4.90 -5.11
C PRO A 70 10.18 4.43 -6.32
N SER A 71 9.49 3.28 -6.23
CA SER A 71 8.58 2.82 -7.31
C SER A 71 7.37 3.74 -7.45
N MET A 72 6.79 4.21 -6.34
CA MET A 72 5.70 5.18 -6.33
C MET A 72 6.09 6.46 -7.08
N ILE A 73 7.26 7.01 -6.78
CA ILE A 73 7.78 8.23 -7.44
C ILE A 73 8.00 7.96 -8.93
N LYS A 74 8.69 6.87 -9.29
CA LYS A 74 8.98 6.50 -10.67
C LYS A 74 7.71 6.33 -11.51
N ASN A 75 6.70 5.66 -10.96
CA ASN A 75 5.46 5.33 -11.65
C ASN A 75 4.39 6.41 -11.51
N THR A 76 4.68 7.50 -10.80
CA THR A 76 3.71 8.56 -10.48
C THR A 76 2.45 8.01 -9.80
N SER A 77 2.61 7.00 -8.92
CA SER A 77 1.51 6.31 -8.23
C SER A 77 1.01 7.13 -7.03
N TYR A 78 0.51 8.34 -7.28
CA TYR A 78 -0.02 9.22 -6.23
C TYR A 78 -1.38 8.78 -5.68
N ASP A 79 -2.01 7.80 -6.29
CA ASP A 79 -3.23 7.15 -5.84
C ASP A 79 -3.06 6.42 -4.49
N THR A 80 -1.82 6.19 -4.07
CA THR A 80 -1.49 5.67 -2.74
C THR A 80 -1.47 6.74 -1.65
N ILE A 81 -1.51 8.04 -2.01
CA ILE A 81 -1.50 9.14 -1.05
C ILE A 81 -2.93 9.33 -0.50
N CYS A 82 -3.21 8.72 0.62
CA CYS A 82 -4.50 8.82 1.32
C CYS A 82 -4.27 8.98 2.83
N HIS A 83 -5.31 9.34 3.57
CA HIS A 83 -5.24 9.61 5.00
C HIS A 83 -4.87 8.39 5.86
N GLU A 84 -5.02 7.18 5.34
CA GLU A 84 -4.65 5.93 6.03
C GLU A 84 -3.15 5.66 5.95
N HIS A 85 -2.47 6.11 4.88
CA HIS A 85 -1.04 5.89 4.68
C HIS A 85 -0.23 7.05 5.26
N LEU A 86 0.28 6.88 6.46
CA LEU A 86 1.02 7.92 7.19
C LEU A 86 2.47 8.05 6.70
N GLU A 87 3.06 6.94 6.23
CA GLU A 87 4.47 6.84 5.92
C GLU A 87 4.75 6.27 4.52
N TYR A 88 5.86 6.69 3.91
CA TYR A 88 6.32 6.23 2.60
C TYR A 88 7.78 5.81 2.69
N TYR A 89 8.04 4.52 2.60
CA TYR A 89 9.35 3.95 2.90
C TYR A 89 10.22 3.71 1.68
N SER A 90 11.48 4.18 1.75
CA SER A 90 12.59 3.67 0.97
C SER A 90 13.29 2.53 1.72
N LEU A 91 14.18 1.79 1.06
CA LEU A 91 15.01 0.78 1.71
C LEU A 91 15.93 1.41 2.75
N LYS A 92 16.48 2.61 2.47
CA LYS A 92 17.31 3.37 3.40
C LYS A 92 16.58 3.62 4.72
N THR A 93 15.34 4.12 4.65
CA THR A 93 14.56 4.47 5.85
C THR A 93 14.21 3.23 6.66
N ILE A 94 13.70 2.17 5.99
CA ILE A 94 13.28 0.97 6.71
C ILE A 94 14.48 0.20 7.30
N LYS A 95 15.62 0.18 6.58
CA LYS A 95 16.85 -0.39 7.09
C LYS A 95 17.36 0.34 8.33
N PHE A 96 17.26 1.67 8.36
CA PHE A 96 17.61 2.45 9.54
C PHE A 96 16.80 2.00 10.77
N ILE A 97 15.48 1.82 10.64
CA ILE A 97 14.61 1.33 11.73
C ILE A 97 15.04 -0.09 12.17
N PHE A 98 15.30 -0.98 11.21
CA PHE A 98 15.73 -2.34 11.52
C PHE A 98 17.09 -2.39 12.23
N ASP A 99 18.05 -1.60 11.76
CA ASP A 99 19.38 -1.52 12.37
C ASP A 99 19.31 -0.98 13.81
N TYR A 100 18.45 0.03 14.02
CA TYR A 100 18.23 0.66 15.32
C TYR A 100 17.72 -0.35 16.35
N VAL A 101 16.72 -1.17 15.98
CA VAL A 101 16.15 -2.17 16.90
C VAL A 101 17.02 -3.43 17.03
N GLY A 102 17.89 -3.71 16.06
CA GLY A 102 18.80 -4.88 16.13
C GLY A 102 18.43 -6.03 15.18
N PHE A 103 17.72 -5.72 14.10
CA PHE A 103 17.47 -6.64 12.99
C PHE A 103 18.55 -6.53 11.90
N LYS A 104 18.63 -7.57 11.04
CA LYS A 104 19.35 -7.60 9.78
C LYS A 104 18.45 -8.13 8.69
N ILE A 105 18.59 -7.62 7.47
CA ILE A 105 17.85 -8.08 6.30
C ILE A 105 18.49 -9.37 5.80
N ILE A 106 17.70 -10.43 5.67
CA ILE A 106 18.15 -11.74 5.20
C ILE A 106 17.61 -12.09 3.83
N ASP A 107 16.56 -11.39 3.37
CA ASP A 107 16.03 -11.50 2.03
C ASP A 107 15.25 -10.24 1.63
N LEU A 108 15.18 -9.95 0.33
CA LEU A 108 14.47 -8.80 -0.23
C LEU A 108 14.04 -9.09 -1.65
N GLU A 109 12.76 -8.90 -1.94
CA GLU A 109 12.16 -9.07 -3.26
C GLU A 109 11.29 -7.86 -3.64
N PHE A 110 11.07 -7.67 -4.95
CA PHE A 110 10.17 -6.66 -5.49
C PHE A 110 9.03 -7.30 -6.26
N ASN A 111 7.87 -6.64 -6.24
CA ASN A 111 6.71 -7.01 -7.03
C ASN A 111 5.95 -5.78 -7.51
N ASP A 112 4.98 -5.96 -8.40
CA ASP A 112 4.19 -4.87 -8.99
C ASP A 112 2.91 -4.54 -8.21
N ILE A 113 2.70 -5.15 -7.06
CA ILE A 113 1.52 -4.91 -6.21
C ILE A 113 1.53 -3.44 -5.76
N ASN A 114 0.36 -2.83 -5.80
CA ASN A 114 0.17 -1.43 -5.39
C ASN A 114 0.98 -0.39 -6.18
N GLY A 115 1.41 -0.71 -7.40
CA GLY A 115 2.24 0.21 -8.20
C GLY A 115 3.73 0.08 -7.93
N GLY A 116 4.12 -1.00 -7.25
CA GLY A 116 5.47 -1.37 -6.86
C GLY A 116 5.62 -1.49 -5.35
N SER A 117 5.77 -2.73 -4.90
CA SER A 117 6.02 -3.08 -3.50
C SER A 117 7.36 -3.79 -3.35
N PHE A 118 7.88 -3.81 -2.14
CA PHE A 118 8.96 -4.67 -1.74
C PHE A 118 8.55 -5.54 -0.55
N SER A 119 9.00 -6.79 -0.56
CA SER A 119 8.92 -7.67 0.59
C SER A 119 10.31 -7.83 1.19
N ILE A 120 10.39 -7.74 2.51
CA ILE A 120 11.65 -7.82 3.25
C ILE A 120 11.49 -8.89 4.31
N THR A 121 12.46 -9.79 4.37
CA THR A 121 12.56 -10.74 5.47
C THR A 121 13.73 -10.35 6.36
N VAL A 122 13.46 -10.19 7.64
CA VAL A 122 14.49 -9.85 8.64
C VAL A 122 14.60 -10.90 9.73
N ALA A 123 15.76 -10.95 10.33
CA ALA A 123 16.06 -11.75 11.51
C ALA A 123 16.88 -10.92 12.50
N LYS A 124 16.89 -11.32 13.77
CA LYS A 124 17.74 -10.66 14.77
C LYS A 124 19.22 -10.72 14.37
N LYS A 125 20.00 -9.65 14.62
CA LYS A 125 21.43 -9.60 14.27
C LYS A 125 22.20 -10.81 14.77
N LYS A 126 21.88 -11.31 15.98
CA LYS A 126 22.51 -12.49 16.61
C LYS A 126 22.04 -13.85 16.07
N SER A 127 21.03 -13.88 15.20
CA SER A 127 20.50 -15.12 14.62
C SER A 127 21.50 -15.83 13.71
N LYS A 128 21.25 -17.13 13.45
CA LYS A 128 22.06 -17.96 12.54
C LYS A 128 21.97 -17.59 11.06
N PHE A 129 20.99 -16.79 10.67
CA PHE A 129 20.79 -16.43 9.28
C PHE A 129 21.90 -15.50 8.77
N LYS A 130 22.29 -15.64 7.51
CA LYS A 130 23.24 -14.73 6.85
C LYS A 130 22.51 -13.46 6.41
N GLU A 131 23.19 -12.33 6.54
CA GLU A 131 22.69 -11.04 6.04
C GLU A 131 22.79 -10.99 4.50
N TYR A 132 21.78 -10.45 3.85
CA TYR A 132 21.69 -10.29 2.39
C TYR A 132 22.41 -9.00 1.93
N SER A 133 23.59 -8.76 2.48
CA SER A 133 24.29 -7.47 2.41
C SER A 133 24.63 -7.00 0.99
N LYS A 134 25.00 -7.89 0.06
CA LYS A 134 25.37 -7.50 -1.30
C LYS A 134 24.25 -6.81 -2.05
N ILE A 135 23.05 -7.39 -2.04
CA ILE A 135 21.86 -6.83 -2.74
C ILE A 135 21.37 -5.59 -2.01
N VAL A 136 21.34 -5.64 -0.67
CA VAL A 136 20.92 -4.49 0.15
C VAL A 136 21.82 -3.28 -0.12
N ASN A 137 23.15 -3.44 -0.12
CA ASN A 137 24.09 -2.37 -0.38
C ASN A 137 23.98 -1.83 -1.81
N TRP A 138 23.83 -2.73 -2.81
CA TRP A 138 23.61 -2.32 -4.20
C TRP A 138 22.34 -1.48 -4.35
N LEU A 139 21.24 -1.85 -3.70
CA LEU A 139 19.99 -1.08 -3.72
C LEU A 139 20.11 0.26 -3.01
N LEU A 140 20.80 0.33 -1.87
CA LEU A 140 21.06 1.58 -1.17
C LEU A 140 21.86 2.56 -2.04
N GLU A 141 22.88 2.07 -2.77
CA GLU A 141 23.61 2.90 -3.74
C GLU A 141 22.71 3.35 -4.90
N ARG A 142 21.80 2.49 -5.38
CA ARG A 142 20.80 2.88 -6.41
C ARG A 142 19.85 3.95 -5.90
N GLU A 143 19.35 3.84 -4.67
CA GLU A 143 18.51 4.87 -4.06
C GLU A 143 19.25 6.21 -3.93
N LYS A 144 20.54 6.18 -3.56
CA LYS A 144 21.40 7.36 -3.46
C LYS A 144 21.61 8.02 -4.82
N ILE A 145 21.95 7.25 -5.86
CA ILE A 145 22.16 7.76 -7.24
C ILE A 145 20.87 8.40 -7.77
N LEU A 146 19.73 7.81 -7.51
CA LEU A 146 18.42 8.31 -7.96
C LEU A 146 17.90 9.47 -7.10
N ASP A 147 18.59 9.79 -6.03
CA ASP A 147 18.38 10.95 -5.15
C ASP A 147 16.92 11.16 -4.72
N TYR A 148 16.31 10.08 -4.24
CA TYR A 148 14.89 10.11 -3.80
C TYR A 148 14.63 11.01 -2.59
N ASN A 149 15.67 11.48 -1.91
CA ASN A 149 15.55 12.44 -0.82
C ASN A 149 15.65 13.91 -1.28
N SER A 150 15.95 14.15 -2.57
CA SER A 150 16.08 15.49 -3.12
C SER A 150 14.71 16.20 -3.26
N PRO A 151 14.60 17.46 -2.85
CA PRO A 151 13.42 18.27 -3.15
C PRO A 151 13.09 18.30 -4.63
N LEU A 152 14.09 18.26 -5.52
CA LEU A 152 13.89 18.26 -6.97
C LEU A 152 13.16 17.02 -7.44
N THR A 153 13.48 15.85 -6.92
CA THR A 153 12.79 14.60 -7.23
C THR A 153 11.31 14.69 -6.85
N HIS A 154 10.99 15.20 -5.68
CA HIS A 154 9.61 15.39 -5.24
C HIS A 154 8.87 16.47 -6.04
N LEU A 155 9.54 17.56 -6.41
CA LEU A 155 8.96 18.57 -7.30
C LEU A 155 8.63 18.00 -8.70
N ASN A 156 9.51 17.17 -9.24
CA ASN A 156 9.27 16.49 -10.51
C ASN A 156 8.11 15.48 -10.42
N PHE A 157 8.03 14.71 -9.34
CA PHE A 157 6.87 13.87 -9.06
C PHE A 157 5.58 14.70 -9.05
N PHE A 158 5.55 15.81 -8.34
CA PHE A 158 4.38 16.69 -8.29
C PHE A 158 4.02 17.30 -9.67
N LYS A 159 5.01 17.67 -10.49
CA LYS A 159 4.77 18.10 -11.87
C LYS A 159 4.11 16.99 -12.70
N ASN A 160 4.56 15.75 -12.57
CA ASN A 160 3.97 14.60 -13.26
C ASN A 160 2.53 14.33 -12.79
N VAL A 161 2.26 14.44 -11.50
CA VAL A 161 0.90 14.33 -10.94
C VAL A 161 -0.03 15.40 -11.52
N LYS A 162 0.42 16.66 -11.61
CA LYS A 162 -0.34 17.75 -12.26
C LYS A 162 -0.59 17.49 -13.75
N LYS A 163 0.42 16.99 -14.46
CA LYS A 163 0.31 16.62 -15.88
C LYS A 163 -0.73 15.50 -16.05
N HIS A 164 -0.68 14.46 -15.22
CA HIS A 164 -1.65 13.37 -15.25
C HIS A 164 -3.08 13.89 -15.02
N LYS A 165 -3.29 14.71 -13.99
CA LYS A 165 -4.59 15.35 -13.73
C LYS A 165 -5.15 16.05 -14.98
N LYS A 166 -4.32 16.88 -15.64
CA LYS A 166 -4.73 17.59 -16.86
C LYS A 166 -5.11 16.62 -17.97
N LEU A 167 -4.23 15.66 -18.28
CA LEU A 167 -4.45 14.70 -19.37
C LEU A 167 -5.71 13.84 -19.15
N LEU A 168 -5.93 13.38 -17.91
CA LEU A 168 -7.12 12.57 -17.59
C LEU A 168 -8.42 13.40 -17.73
N ARG A 169 -8.41 14.65 -17.28
CA ARG A 169 -9.56 15.54 -17.44
C ARG A 169 -9.84 15.86 -18.90
N ASP A 170 -8.82 16.18 -19.67
CA ASP A 170 -8.93 16.46 -21.10
C ASP A 170 -9.48 15.23 -21.85
N LEU A 171 -9.00 14.02 -21.51
CA LEU A 171 -9.49 12.77 -22.08
C LEU A 171 -11.00 12.59 -21.81
N ILE A 172 -11.43 12.70 -20.55
CA ILE A 172 -12.84 12.53 -20.18
C ILE A 172 -13.71 13.60 -20.86
N PHE A 173 -13.25 14.84 -20.91
CA PHE A 173 -13.95 15.93 -21.59
C PHE A 173 -14.14 15.62 -23.07
N ASN A 174 -13.08 15.25 -23.78
CA ASN A 174 -13.13 14.94 -25.21
C ASN A 174 -14.04 13.73 -25.50
N LEU A 175 -13.99 12.69 -24.68
CA LEU A 175 -14.88 11.54 -24.83
C LEU A 175 -16.35 11.91 -24.65
N LYS A 176 -16.67 12.81 -23.73
CA LYS A 176 -18.03 13.32 -23.53
C LYS A 176 -18.48 14.19 -24.71
N ASP A 177 -17.62 15.06 -25.21
CA ASP A 177 -17.90 15.89 -26.40
C ASP A 177 -18.20 15.01 -27.62
N MET A 178 -17.48 13.93 -27.78
CA MET A 178 -17.72 12.88 -28.78
C MET A 178 -18.95 12.00 -28.47
N LYS A 179 -19.75 12.31 -27.44
CA LYS A 179 -20.93 11.57 -26.98
C LYS A 179 -20.63 10.09 -26.61
N LYS A 180 -19.40 9.80 -26.21
CA LYS A 180 -19.01 8.45 -25.77
C LYS A 180 -19.53 8.15 -24.37
N LYS A 181 -19.96 6.91 -24.16
CA LYS A 181 -20.41 6.40 -22.86
C LYS A 181 -19.20 5.96 -22.06
N VAL A 182 -18.85 6.72 -21.03
CA VAL A 182 -17.72 6.43 -20.14
C VAL A 182 -18.23 6.06 -18.77
N ILE A 183 -17.70 5.01 -18.17
CA ILE A 183 -17.94 4.59 -16.77
C ILE A 183 -16.62 4.34 -16.06
N GLY A 184 -16.65 4.23 -14.73
CA GLY A 184 -15.53 3.71 -13.96
C GLY A 184 -15.66 2.22 -13.68
N TYR A 185 -14.53 1.54 -13.48
CA TYR A 185 -14.50 0.16 -13.03
C TYR A 185 -13.58 0.02 -11.81
N GLY A 186 -14.13 -0.48 -10.68
CA GLY A 186 -13.44 -0.57 -9.40
C GLY A 186 -13.53 0.69 -8.55
N ALA A 187 -14.32 0.64 -7.47
CA ALA A 187 -14.45 1.73 -6.48
C ALA A 187 -13.51 1.50 -5.28
N SER A 188 -12.20 1.49 -5.54
CA SER A 188 -11.16 1.32 -4.52
C SER A 188 -10.83 2.63 -3.79
N THR A 189 -10.12 2.57 -2.66
CA THR A 189 -9.57 3.75 -1.98
C THR A 189 -8.68 4.55 -2.94
N LYS A 190 -7.79 3.87 -3.65
CA LYS A 190 -6.91 4.48 -4.66
C LYS A 190 -7.69 5.18 -5.79
N GLY A 191 -8.72 4.52 -6.32
CA GLY A 191 -9.60 5.13 -7.31
C GLY A 191 -10.25 6.41 -6.79
N ASN A 192 -10.66 6.45 -5.52
CA ASN A 192 -11.22 7.66 -4.90
C ASN A 192 -10.20 8.79 -4.81
N VAL A 193 -8.92 8.51 -4.53
CA VAL A 193 -7.86 9.54 -4.56
C VAL A 193 -7.78 10.19 -5.95
N ILE A 194 -7.74 9.38 -7.02
CA ILE A 194 -7.71 9.88 -8.40
C ILE A 194 -8.94 10.73 -8.72
N LEU A 195 -10.14 10.21 -8.41
CA LEU A 195 -11.40 10.92 -8.68
C LEU A 195 -11.43 12.28 -7.99
N GLN A 196 -11.08 12.34 -6.71
CA GLN A 196 -11.11 13.57 -5.93
C GLN A 196 -10.02 14.55 -6.39
N TYR A 197 -8.77 14.07 -6.51
CA TYR A 197 -7.67 14.94 -6.94
C TYR A 197 -7.86 15.49 -8.35
N CYS A 198 -8.38 14.67 -9.28
CA CYS A 198 -8.67 15.10 -10.66
C CYS A 198 -9.99 15.83 -10.79
N ASN A 199 -10.76 16.04 -9.70
CA ASN A 199 -12.10 16.66 -9.73
C ASN A 199 -13.07 15.95 -10.70
N ILE A 200 -13.01 14.61 -10.73
CA ILE A 200 -13.94 13.77 -11.51
C ILE A 200 -15.10 13.40 -10.60
N ASN A 201 -16.33 13.65 -11.05
CA ASN A 201 -17.52 13.45 -10.25
C ASN A 201 -18.70 12.88 -11.05
N LYS A 202 -19.89 12.84 -10.44
CA LYS A 202 -21.13 12.32 -11.05
C LYS A 202 -21.57 13.02 -12.36
N LYS A 203 -21.02 14.20 -12.67
CA LYS A 203 -21.27 14.88 -13.95
C LYS A 203 -20.38 14.34 -15.07
N ASP A 204 -19.27 13.71 -14.69
CA ASP A 204 -18.25 13.18 -15.61
C ASP A 204 -18.46 11.69 -15.90
N LEU A 205 -18.81 10.90 -14.87
CA LEU A 205 -19.06 9.47 -14.98
C LEU A 205 -20.45 9.13 -14.44
N ASN A 206 -21.22 8.36 -15.19
CA ASN A 206 -22.59 8.00 -14.83
C ASN A 206 -22.62 7.05 -13.61
N PHE A 207 -21.69 6.11 -13.55
CA PHE A 207 -21.52 5.20 -12.42
C PHE A 207 -20.13 4.56 -12.43
N ILE A 208 -19.83 3.86 -11.35
CA ILE A 208 -18.67 2.97 -11.25
C ILE A 208 -19.20 1.56 -10.98
N ALA A 209 -18.77 0.58 -11.76
CA ALA A 209 -19.05 -0.82 -11.48
C ALA A 209 -18.00 -1.38 -10.53
N ASP A 210 -18.44 -2.20 -9.55
CA ASP A 210 -17.54 -2.86 -8.58
C ASP A 210 -18.04 -4.27 -8.28
N VAL A 211 -17.12 -5.22 -8.17
CA VAL A 211 -17.41 -6.63 -7.83
C VAL A 211 -17.90 -6.80 -6.39
N ASN A 212 -17.57 -5.85 -5.51
CA ASN A 212 -17.91 -5.92 -4.10
C ASN A 212 -19.38 -5.58 -3.86
N LYS A 213 -20.16 -6.61 -3.55
CA LYS A 213 -21.60 -6.51 -3.27
C LYS A 213 -21.97 -5.54 -2.16
N TYR A 214 -21.07 -5.31 -1.19
CA TYR A 214 -21.30 -4.37 -0.08
C TYR A 214 -21.21 -2.90 -0.50
N LYS A 215 -20.61 -2.60 -1.65
CA LYS A 215 -20.53 -1.24 -2.20
C LYS A 215 -21.71 -0.89 -3.11
N LYS A 216 -22.46 -1.88 -3.58
CA LYS A 216 -23.61 -1.68 -4.46
C LYS A 216 -24.61 -0.68 -3.87
N ASN A 217 -25.10 0.22 -4.69
CA ASN A 217 -26.03 1.32 -4.35
C ASN A 217 -25.46 2.36 -3.35
N LYS A 218 -24.14 2.34 -3.10
CA LYS A 218 -23.46 3.42 -2.38
C LYS A 218 -22.88 4.42 -3.37
N TYR A 219 -22.22 5.42 -2.84
CA TYR A 219 -21.58 6.49 -3.62
C TYR A 219 -20.10 6.59 -3.25
N THR A 220 -19.29 7.01 -4.22
CA THR A 220 -17.88 7.32 -3.94
C THR A 220 -17.79 8.57 -3.05
N PRO A 221 -16.93 8.56 -2.01
CA PRO A 221 -16.77 9.72 -1.14
C PRO A 221 -16.22 10.91 -1.94
N GLY A 222 -16.74 12.10 -1.63
CA GLY A 222 -16.35 13.36 -2.25
C GLY A 222 -16.84 13.54 -3.69
N SER A 223 -16.68 12.56 -4.56
CA SER A 223 -17.06 12.63 -5.98
C SER A 223 -18.52 12.28 -6.27
N LEU A 224 -19.22 11.62 -5.31
CA LEU A 224 -20.65 11.28 -5.38
C LEU A 224 -21.08 10.49 -6.61
N ILE A 225 -20.20 9.66 -7.17
CA ILE A 225 -20.53 8.77 -8.29
C ILE A 225 -21.18 7.51 -7.71
N LYS A 226 -22.31 7.11 -8.31
CA LYS A 226 -23.03 5.91 -7.87
C LYS A 226 -22.23 4.64 -8.16
N ILE A 227 -22.16 3.74 -7.18
CA ILE A 227 -21.53 2.43 -7.34
C ILE A 227 -22.61 1.38 -7.63
N THR A 228 -22.39 0.56 -8.66
CA THR A 228 -23.30 -0.49 -9.09
C THR A 228 -22.57 -1.81 -9.28
N ASP A 229 -23.29 -2.89 -9.57
CA ASP A 229 -22.70 -4.17 -9.89
C ASP A 229 -22.30 -4.27 -11.37
N GLU A 230 -21.49 -5.28 -11.72
CA GLU A 230 -21.00 -5.49 -13.08
C GLU A 230 -22.11 -5.78 -14.10
N LYS A 231 -23.30 -6.23 -13.67
CA LYS A 231 -24.44 -6.46 -14.57
C LYS A 231 -24.90 -5.18 -15.27
N ALA A 232 -24.69 -4.02 -14.62
CA ALA A 232 -25.01 -2.74 -15.20
C ALA A 232 -24.14 -2.40 -16.42
N ILE A 233 -22.91 -2.93 -16.50
CA ILE A 233 -22.00 -2.71 -17.65
C ILE A 233 -22.65 -3.26 -18.92
N LYS A 234 -23.13 -4.52 -18.90
CA LYS A 234 -23.78 -5.16 -20.06
C LYS A 234 -25.01 -4.39 -20.53
N LYS A 235 -25.83 -3.92 -19.57
CA LYS A 235 -27.05 -3.14 -19.88
C LYS A 235 -26.74 -1.76 -20.44
N TYR A 236 -25.71 -1.08 -19.92
CA TYR A 236 -25.35 0.26 -20.32
C TYR A 236 -24.55 0.29 -21.62
N ASN A 237 -23.79 -0.77 -21.89
CA ASN A 237 -22.89 -0.93 -23.05
C ASN A 237 -21.97 0.28 -23.22
N PRO A 238 -20.99 0.51 -22.30
CA PRO A 238 -20.08 1.65 -22.37
C PRO A 238 -19.09 1.52 -23.52
N ASP A 239 -18.68 2.64 -24.09
CA ASP A 239 -17.57 2.70 -25.07
C ASP A 239 -16.21 2.58 -24.34
N TYR A 240 -16.11 3.11 -23.09
CA TYR A 240 -14.87 3.16 -22.31
C TYR A 240 -15.12 2.88 -20.82
N MET A 241 -14.12 2.26 -20.19
CA MET A 241 -14.08 1.99 -18.75
C MET A 241 -12.71 2.37 -18.15
#